data_ca40e372cd5f88a56b8de4db672ee543
#
_entry.id   ca40e372cd5f88a56b8de4db672ee543
#
_cell.length_a   1.000
_cell.length_b   1.000
_cell.length_c   1.000
_cell.angle_alpha   90.00
_cell.angle_beta   90.00
_cell.angle_gamma   90.00
#
_symmetry.space_group_name_H-M   'P 1'
#
loop_
_entity.id
_entity.type
_entity.pdbx_description
1 polymer ?
#
loop_
_entity_poly.entity_id
_entity_poly.type
_entity_poly.pdbx_seq_one_letter_code
_entity_poly.pdbx_strand_id
1 'polypeptide(L)'
;MATEGHQRIGKPKADTLQKLAKKSRQVATTQRGRKAALASFRATSKGKALANRGGHLRVRGHQGPSAAGKTYKRDRQIQLELTPADVEAMWSAFEQNGDEGVSKWMTNHADEQYVAGWEFERIDEMGIDRP
;
A
#
# COMPACT_ATOMS: atom_id res chain seq x y z
N MET A 1 34.59 5.29 -8.36
CA MET A 1 34.48 5.56 -8.00
C MET A 1 34.03 5.94 -7.78
N ALA A 2 33.79 6.04 -7.99
CA ALA A 2 33.45 6.35 -7.77
C ALA A 2 32.77 6.68 -7.63
N THR A 3 32.48 6.65 -7.87
CA THR A 3 32.09 6.90 -7.67
C THR A 3 31.57 7.29 -7.28
N GLU A 4 31.53 7.20 -7.52
CA GLU A 4 31.36 7.56 -7.04
C GLU A 4 31.09 8.10 -6.57
N GLY A 5 31.05 8.27 -6.70
CA GLY A 5 31.26 8.63 -6.21
C GLY A 5 30.79 9.18 -5.82
N HIS A 6 30.92 9.30 -5.85
CA HIS A 6 31.01 9.90 -5.39
C HIS A 6 30.68 10.51 -4.92
N GLN A 7 30.64 10.90 -5.09
CA GLN A 7 30.62 11.46 -4.48
C GLN A 7 30.36 11.99 -3.80
N ARG A 8 30.37 12.33 -3.94
CA ARG A 8 30.28 12.80 -3.07
C ARG A 8 30.03 13.49 -2.20
N ILE A 9 30.37 13.91 -3.09
CA ILE A 9 30.06 14.21 -1.86
C ILE A 9 28.90 14.81 -1.48
N GLY A 10 28.84 15.44 -1.57
CA GLY A 10 27.93 16.14 -1.18
C GLY A 10 26.66 15.75 -0.66
N LYS A 11 26.13 14.73 -0.85
CA LYS A 11 24.83 14.37 -0.32
C LYS A 11 24.75 12.91 0.10
N PRO A 12 25.57 12.54 1.08
CA PRO A 12 25.59 11.16 1.53
C PRO A 12 24.24 10.68 2.06
N LYS A 13 23.47 11.56 2.68
CA LYS A 13 22.16 11.17 3.21
C LYS A 13 21.18 10.77 2.11
N ALA A 14 21.19 11.50 1.00
CA ALA A 14 20.32 11.19 -0.13
C ALA A 14 20.65 9.82 -0.72
N ASP A 15 21.95 9.53 -0.90
CA ASP A 15 22.40 8.25 -1.40
C ASP A 15 22.01 7.12 -0.45
N THR A 16 22.17 7.33 0.85
CA THR A 16 21.78 6.34 1.84
C THR A 16 20.30 6.04 1.78
N LEU A 17 19.47 7.06 1.67
CA LEU A 17 18.03 6.88 1.57
C LEU A 17 17.63 6.13 0.31
N GLN A 18 18.28 6.42 -0.82
CA GLN A 18 18.00 5.70 -2.06
C GLN A 18 18.38 4.23 -1.94
N LYS A 19 19.51 3.92 -1.32
CA LYS A 19 19.93 2.54 -1.11
C LYS A 19 18.97 1.79 -0.22
N LEU A 20 18.51 2.43 0.84
CA LEU A 20 17.52 1.82 1.74
C LEU A 20 16.20 1.58 1.02
N ALA A 21 15.74 2.53 0.22
CA ALA A 21 14.51 2.37 -0.54
C ALA A 21 14.61 1.22 -1.54
N LYS A 22 15.75 1.10 -2.22
CA LYS A 22 16.00 0.02 -3.16
C LYS A 22 15.99 -1.34 -2.46
N LYS A 23 16.67 -1.43 -1.32
CA LYS A 23 16.72 -2.66 -0.54
C LYS A 23 15.34 -3.06 -0.06
N SER A 24 14.55 -2.10 0.40
CA SER A 24 13.18 -2.37 0.83
C SER A 24 12.33 -2.92 -0.30
N ARG A 25 12.47 -2.38 -1.51
CA ARG A 25 11.74 -2.88 -2.66
C ARG A 25 12.14 -4.30 -3.01
N GLN A 26 13.45 -4.63 -2.96
CA GLN A 26 13.93 -5.96 -3.24
C GLN A 26 13.36 -6.97 -2.24
N VAL A 27 13.34 -6.61 -0.97
CA VAL A 27 12.77 -7.46 0.08
C VAL A 27 11.28 -7.70 -0.20
N ALA A 28 10.57 -6.69 -0.65
CA ALA A 28 9.12 -6.78 -0.90
C ALA A 28 8.76 -7.48 -2.21
N THR A 29 9.73 -7.80 -3.09
CA THR A 29 9.41 -8.47 -4.35
C THR A 29 9.29 -9.98 -4.22
N THR A 30 9.81 -10.59 -3.15
CA THR A 30 9.70 -12.02 -2.93
C THR A 30 8.66 -12.31 -1.86
N GLN A 31 8.03 -13.48 -1.96
CA GLN A 31 7.05 -13.88 -0.94
C GLN A 31 7.69 -13.97 0.43
N ARG A 32 8.91 -14.53 0.50
CA ARG A 32 9.62 -14.63 1.76
C ARG A 32 9.91 -13.26 2.37
N GLY A 33 10.34 -12.31 1.53
CA GLY A 33 10.61 -10.95 1.98
C GLY A 33 9.35 -10.24 2.45
N ARG A 34 8.25 -10.43 1.72
CA ARG A 34 6.97 -9.84 2.11
C ARG A 34 6.46 -10.41 3.42
N LYS A 35 6.62 -11.72 3.62
CA LYS A 35 6.22 -12.37 4.86
C LYS A 35 7.02 -11.82 6.06
N ALA A 36 8.33 -11.62 5.87
CA ALA A 36 9.18 -11.05 6.91
C ALA A 36 8.79 -9.61 7.21
N ALA A 37 8.51 -8.82 6.19
CA ALA A 37 8.08 -7.43 6.36
C ALA A 37 6.76 -7.35 7.13
N LEU A 38 5.82 -8.22 6.81
CA LEU A 38 4.54 -8.29 7.52
C LEU A 38 4.74 -8.67 8.99
N ALA A 39 5.60 -9.65 9.26
CA ALA A 39 5.87 -10.08 10.64
C ALA A 39 6.40 -8.91 11.46
N SER A 40 7.31 -8.11 10.88
CA SER A 40 7.85 -6.94 11.54
C SER A 40 6.76 -5.90 11.79
N PHE A 41 5.92 -5.64 10.81
CA PHE A 41 4.84 -4.67 10.95
C PHE A 41 3.79 -5.11 11.98
N ARG A 42 3.43 -6.39 11.97
CA ARG A 42 2.46 -6.93 12.95
C ARG A 42 2.94 -6.77 14.38
N ALA A 43 4.26 -6.77 14.58
CA ALA A 43 4.84 -6.63 15.92
C ALA A 43 4.80 -5.18 16.42
N THR A 44 4.57 -4.22 15.55
CA THR A 44 4.48 -2.82 15.96
C THR A 44 3.16 -2.56 16.69
N SER A 45 3.13 -1.45 17.42
CA SER A 45 1.91 -1.01 18.12
C SER A 45 0.76 -0.80 17.13
N LYS A 46 1.06 -0.18 15.99
CA LYS A 46 0.06 0.07 14.95
C LYS A 46 -0.44 -1.23 14.34
N GLY A 47 0.47 -2.16 14.04
CA GLY A 47 0.09 -3.45 13.47
C GLY A 47 -0.82 -4.25 14.40
N LYS A 48 -0.50 -4.26 15.69
CA LYS A 48 -1.32 -4.93 16.69
C LYS A 48 -2.70 -4.31 16.80
N ALA A 49 -2.78 -2.98 16.78
CA ALA A 49 -4.07 -2.29 16.86
C ALA A 49 -4.94 -2.62 15.64
N LEU A 50 -4.34 -2.64 14.44
CA LEU A 50 -5.07 -2.96 13.22
C LEU A 50 -5.58 -4.40 13.23
N ALA A 51 -4.75 -5.34 13.69
CA ALA A 51 -5.14 -6.75 13.77
C ALA A 51 -6.27 -6.98 14.76
N ASN A 52 -6.30 -6.22 15.86
CA ASN A 52 -7.28 -6.41 16.91
C ASN A 52 -8.58 -5.65 16.67
N ARG A 53 -8.52 -4.47 16.08
CA ARG A 53 -9.67 -3.58 15.99
C ARG A 53 -9.98 -3.09 14.58
N GLY A 54 -9.13 -3.42 13.60
CA GLY A 54 -9.29 -2.90 12.26
C GLY A 54 -8.77 -1.48 12.17
N GLY A 55 -9.24 -0.75 11.16
CA GLY A 55 -8.79 0.62 10.95
C GLY A 55 -9.45 1.24 9.74
N HIS A 56 -8.80 2.24 9.17
CA HIS A 56 -9.26 2.97 8.00
C HIS A 56 -8.19 2.99 6.94
N LEU A 57 -8.57 2.68 5.70
CA LEU A 57 -7.67 2.75 4.55
C LEU A 57 -7.99 4.05 3.81
N ARG A 58 -7.00 4.94 3.74
CA ARG A 58 -7.14 6.23 3.07
C ARG A 58 -6.43 6.14 1.73
N VAL A 59 -7.14 6.42 0.64
CA VAL A 59 -6.58 6.33 -0.71
C VAL A 59 -6.84 7.61 -1.45
N ARG A 60 -5.79 8.23 -1.96
CA ARG A 60 -5.88 9.44 -2.76
C ARG A 60 -5.30 9.17 -4.14
N GLY A 61 -6.04 9.59 -5.16
CA GLY A 61 -5.59 9.42 -6.53
C GLY A 61 -6.71 9.63 -7.51
N HIS A 62 -6.47 9.27 -8.77
CA HIS A 62 -7.45 9.37 -9.82
C HIS A 62 -8.31 8.10 -9.80
N GLN A 63 -9.56 8.24 -9.39
CA GLN A 63 -10.41 7.09 -9.10
C GLN A 63 -11.89 7.46 -9.16
N GLY A 64 -12.72 6.47 -9.35
CA GLY A 64 -14.15 6.67 -9.38
C GLY A 64 -14.89 5.47 -9.97
N PRO A 65 -16.22 5.52 -9.98
CA PRO A 65 -17.00 4.43 -10.53
C PRO A 65 -16.98 4.43 -12.05
N SER A 66 -17.12 3.23 -12.61
CA SER A 66 -17.26 3.02 -14.05
C SER A 66 -18.53 2.23 -14.28
N ALA A 67 -19.43 2.74 -15.12
CA ALA A 67 -20.73 2.09 -15.36
C ALA A 67 -21.24 2.45 -16.74
N ALA A 68 -21.86 1.48 -17.40
CA ALA A 68 -22.52 1.69 -18.70
C ALA A 68 -21.60 2.32 -19.75
N GLY A 69 -20.33 1.92 -19.76
CA GLY A 69 -19.36 2.43 -20.73
C GLY A 69 -18.83 3.81 -20.44
N LYS A 70 -19.24 4.41 -19.33
CA LYS A 70 -18.76 5.72 -18.91
C LYS A 70 -17.93 5.59 -17.65
N THR A 71 -16.95 6.46 -17.52
CA THR A 71 -16.11 6.50 -16.33
C THR A 71 -16.27 7.86 -15.65
N TYR A 72 -16.36 7.84 -14.33
CA TYR A 72 -16.51 9.03 -13.51
C TYR A 72 -15.29 9.23 -12.61
N LYS A 73 -14.13 8.81 -13.11
CA LYS A 73 -12.88 8.95 -12.38
C LYS A 73 -12.46 10.41 -12.31
N ARG A 74 -11.96 10.81 -11.16
CA ARG A 74 -11.38 12.13 -10.95
C ARG A 74 -10.42 12.06 -9.77
N ASP A 75 -9.62 13.09 -9.60
CA ASP A 75 -8.73 13.17 -8.45
C ASP A 75 -9.56 13.36 -7.20
N ARG A 76 -9.43 12.44 -6.26
CA ARG A 76 -10.17 12.48 -5.00
C ARG A 76 -9.48 11.61 -3.96
N GLN A 77 -9.90 11.79 -2.72
CA GLN A 77 -9.47 10.96 -1.61
C GLN A 77 -10.71 10.26 -1.06
N ILE A 78 -10.57 8.96 -0.83
CA ILE A 78 -11.63 8.17 -0.18
C ILE A 78 -11.08 7.51 1.06
N GLN A 79 -11.98 7.07 1.92
CA GLN A 79 -11.63 6.34 3.13
C GLN A 79 -12.51 5.09 3.18
N LEU A 80 -11.85 3.95 3.31
CA LEU A 80 -12.52 2.66 3.41
C LEU A 80 -12.34 2.12 4.82
N GLU A 81 -13.40 1.57 5.39
CA GLU A 81 -13.30 0.97 6.71
C GLU A 81 -12.80 -0.46 6.59
N LEU A 82 -11.97 -0.85 7.54
CA LEU A 82 -11.38 -2.18 7.60
C LEU A 82 -11.73 -2.83 8.91
N THR A 83 -12.42 -3.97 8.85
CA THR A 83 -12.57 -4.82 10.03
C THR A 83 -11.26 -5.58 10.25
N PRO A 84 -11.07 -6.21 11.42
CA PRO A 84 -9.89 -7.08 11.59
C PRO A 84 -9.76 -8.15 10.52
N ALA A 85 -10.87 -8.72 10.05
CA ALA A 85 -10.85 -9.69 8.98
C ALA A 85 -10.39 -9.06 7.66
N ASP A 86 -10.81 -7.83 7.38
CA ASP A 86 -10.36 -7.10 6.20
C ASP A 86 -8.86 -6.83 6.24
N VAL A 87 -8.33 -6.49 7.41
CA VAL A 87 -6.91 -6.25 7.60
C VAL A 87 -6.12 -7.52 7.28
N GLU A 88 -6.58 -8.66 7.80
CA GLU A 88 -5.91 -9.94 7.54
C GLU A 88 -5.97 -10.30 6.06
N ALA A 89 -7.09 -10.07 5.40
CA ALA A 89 -7.25 -10.36 3.98
C ALA A 89 -6.31 -9.49 3.14
N MET A 90 -6.19 -8.22 3.49
CA MET A 90 -5.29 -7.29 2.81
C MET A 90 -3.84 -7.72 2.99
N TRP A 91 -3.45 -8.08 4.19
CA TRP A 91 -2.09 -8.55 4.47
C TRP A 91 -1.78 -9.84 3.72
N SER A 92 -2.75 -10.75 3.64
CA SER A 92 -2.59 -12.00 2.88
C SER A 92 -2.37 -11.70 1.40
N ALA A 93 -3.12 -10.75 0.85
CA ALA A 93 -2.97 -10.35 -0.54
C ALA A 93 -1.57 -9.77 -0.79
N PHE A 94 -1.07 -8.97 0.15
CA PHE A 94 0.29 -8.43 0.05
C PHE A 94 1.33 -9.55 0.10
N GLU A 95 1.18 -10.48 1.02
CA GLU A 95 2.14 -11.56 1.17
C GLU A 95 2.24 -12.39 -0.12
N GLN A 96 1.11 -12.66 -0.74
CA GLN A 96 1.07 -13.52 -1.92
C GLN A 96 1.50 -12.81 -3.20
N ASN A 97 1.09 -11.57 -3.42
CA ASN A 97 1.31 -10.89 -4.69
C ASN A 97 1.82 -9.45 -4.57
N GLY A 98 2.24 -9.02 -3.37
CA GLY A 98 2.81 -7.69 -3.18
C GLY A 98 1.82 -6.57 -3.46
N ASP A 99 2.30 -5.49 -4.04
CA ASP A 99 1.48 -4.31 -4.32
C ASP A 99 0.33 -4.62 -5.28
N GLU A 100 0.56 -5.49 -6.24
CA GLU A 100 -0.48 -5.88 -7.18
C GLU A 100 -1.61 -6.61 -6.48
N GLY A 101 -1.28 -7.49 -5.53
CA GLY A 101 -2.27 -8.18 -4.74
C GLY A 101 -3.10 -7.24 -3.90
N VAL A 102 -2.44 -6.26 -3.27
CA VAL A 102 -3.12 -5.25 -2.47
C VAL A 102 -4.05 -4.40 -3.35
N SER A 103 -3.59 -4.01 -4.54
CA SER A 103 -4.40 -3.23 -5.46
C SER A 103 -5.67 -3.97 -5.86
N LYS A 104 -5.56 -5.26 -6.17
CA LYS A 104 -6.72 -6.07 -6.53
C LYS A 104 -7.68 -6.21 -5.35
N TRP A 105 -7.14 -6.49 -4.17
CA TRP A 105 -7.95 -6.61 -2.97
C TRP A 105 -8.69 -5.30 -2.68
N MET A 106 -7.98 -4.18 -2.79
CA MET A 106 -8.53 -2.87 -2.51
C MET A 106 -9.65 -2.50 -3.49
N THR A 107 -9.46 -2.83 -4.77
CA THR A 107 -10.47 -2.59 -5.79
C THR A 107 -11.74 -3.37 -5.47
N ASN A 108 -11.61 -4.65 -5.12
CA ASN A 108 -12.75 -5.47 -4.75
C ASN A 108 -13.42 -4.96 -3.50
N HIS A 109 -12.65 -4.53 -2.51
CA HIS A 109 -13.19 -4.01 -1.27
C HIS A 109 -13.98 -2.71 -1.49
N ALA A 110 -13.44 -1.82 -2.31
CA ALA A 110 -14.13 -0.57 -2.64
C ALA A 110 -15.41 -0.85 -3.43
N ASP A 111 -15.37 -1.82 -4.33
CA ASP A 111 -16.54 -2.22 -5.11
C ASP A 111 -17.66 -2.74 -4.21
N GLU A 112 -17.31 -3.52 -3.20
CA GLU A 112 -18.31 -4.13 -2.30
C GLU A 112 -18.76 -3.21 -1.18
N GLN A 113 -17.83 -2.43 -0.63
CA GLN A 113 -18.08 -1.71 0.63
C GLN A 113 -18.31 -0.20 0.42
N TYR A 114 -17.94 0.34 -0.72
CA TYR A 114 -18.05 1.77 -0.98
C TYR A 114 -19.02 2.06 -2.11
N VAL A 115 -18.59 1.89 -3.37
CA VAL A 115 -19.45 2.09 -4.55
C VAL A 115 -19.13 1.00 -5.57
N ALA A 116 -20.17 0.33 -6.04
CA ALA A 116 -20.01 -0.71 -7.05
C ALA A 116 -19.40 -0.13 -8.33
N GLY A 117 -18.49 -0.89 -8.95
CA GLY A 117 -17.82 -0.44 -10.16
C GLY A 117 -16.65 0.49 -9.91
N TRP A 118 -16.21 0.63 -8.67
CA TRP A 118 -15.10 1.51 -8.32
C TRP A 118 -13.79 1.01 -8.92
N GLU A 119 -13.04 1.93 -9.52
CA GLU A 119 -11.74 1.62 -10.13
C GLU A 119 -10.71 2.65 -9.73
N PHE A 120 -9.47 2.20 -9.58
CA PHE A 120 -8.33 3.07 -9.30
C PHE A 120 -7.48 3.14 -10.57
N GLU A 121 -7.41 4.30 -11.18
CA GLU A 121 -6.56 4.50 -12.34
C GLU A 121 -5.14 4.84 -11.91
N ARG A 122 -5.02 5.68 -10.89
CA ARG A 122 -3.73 6.10 -10.35
C ARG A 122 -3.87 6.29 -8.85
N ILE A 123 -2.92 5.74 -8.10
CA ILE A 123 -2.87 5.93 -6.65
C ILE A 123 -1.68 6.83 -6.35
N ASP A 124 -1.97 8.03 -5.84
CA ASP A 124 -0.93 9.00 -5.49
C ASP A 124 -0.46 8.81 -4.05
N GLU A 125 -1.38 8.45 -3.17
CA GLU A 125 -1.06 8.31 -1.76
C GLU A 125 -2.00 7.29 -1.12
N MET A 126 -1.46 6.47 -0.23
CA MET A 126 -2.24 5.47 0.48
C MET A 126 -1.71 5.35 1.89
N GLY A 127 -2.62 5.30 2.84
CA GLY A 127 -2.25 5.16 4.24
C GLY A 127 -3.28 4.37 5.00
N ILE A 128 -2.84 3.70 6.05
CA ILE A 128 -3.71 2.94 6.95
C ILE A 128 -3.67 3.61 8.31
N ASP A 129 -4.83 4.01 8.80
CA ASP A 129 -4.94 4.69 10.09
C ASP A 129 -5.61 3.77 11.09
N ARG A 130 -5.24 3.92 12.35
CA ARG A 130 -5.88 3.19 13.46
C ARG A 130 -7.33 3.58 13.58
N PRO A 131 -8.15 2.69 14.14
CA PRO A 131 -9.58 2.99 14.32
C PRO A 131 -9.83 4.14 15.29
#